data_72305cd7adc5df22e916b81e935e3df2
#
_entry.id   72305cd7adc5df22e916b81e935e3df2
#
_cell.length_a   1.000
_cell.length_b   1.000
_cell.length_c   1.000
_cell.angle_alpha   90.00
_cell.angle_beta   90.00
_cell.angle_gamma   90.00
#
_symmetry.space_group_name_H-M   'P 1'
#
loop_
_entity.id
_entity.type
_entity.pdbx_description
1 polymer ?
#
loop_
_entity_poly.entity_id
_entity_poly.type
_entity_poly.pdbx_seq_one_letter_code
_entity_poly.pdbx_strand_id
1 'polypeptide(L)'
;MKLLVTGASGLLGRAVMQECTRAGHEVIGLAFSRVSGALVKLDLTDAKAIHGLIQRERPDVVINLAAERRPDVVERDPVAVKKLNVDAPAILAQACAALDPPAYLL
;
A
#
# COMPACT_ATOMS: atom_id res chain seq x y z
N MET A 1 12.93 11.05 3.21
CA MET A 1 12.67 9.95 2.26
C MET A 1 11.26 10.06 1.71
N LYS A 2 11.01 9.45 0.59
CA LYS A 2 9.67 9.35 0.01
C LYS A 2 9.07 7.99 0.34
N LEU A 3 7.93 8.00 1.01
CA LEU A 3 7.27 6.79 1.51
C LEU A 3 5.88 6.63 0.87
N LEU A 4 5.53 5.40 0.50
CA LEU A 4 4.17 5.03 0.14
C LEU A 4 3.60 4.16 1.25
N VAL A 5 2.37 4.44 1.68
CA VAL A 5 1.70 3.68 2.74
C VAL A 5 0.38 3.14 2.19
N THR A 6 0.26 1.83 2.06
CA THR A 6 -1.01 1.20 1.71
C THR A 6 -1.89 1.08 2.95
N GLY A 7 -3.20 0.95 2.77
CA GLY A 7 -4.10 0.89 3.91
C GLY A 7 -4.13 2.17 4.73
N ALA A 8 -3.87 3.31 4.09
CA ALA A 8 -3.70 4.59 4.77
C ALA A 8 -4.98 5.13 5.40
N SER A 9 -6.15 4.66 4.97
CA SER A 9 -7.43 5.07 5.56
C SER A 9 -7.77 4.30 6.83
N GLY A 10 -7.05 3.23 7.14
CA GLY A 10 -7.24 2.45 8.35
C GLY A 10 -6.68 3.13 9.59
N LEU A 11 -6.95 2.55 10.76
CA LEU A 11 -6.53 3.13 12.03
C LEU A 11 -5.00 3.19 12.14
N LEU A 12 -4.33 2.06 11.88
CA LEU A 12 -2.88 2.00 11.92
C LEU A 12 -2.26 2.84 10.79
N GLY A 13 -2.83 2.77 9.60
CA GLY A 13 -2.33 3.53 8.45
C GLY A 13 -2.32 5.03 8.70
N ARG A 14 -3.39 5.56 9.29
CA ARG A 14 -3.44 6.99 9.62
C ARG A 14 -2.39 7.38 10.66
N ALA A 15 -2.17 6.53 11.65
CA ALA A 15 -1.16 6.78 12.68
C ALA A 15 0.26 6.78 12.07
N VAL A 16 0.55 5.81 11.20
CA VAL A 16 1.85 5.72 10.52
C VAL A 16 2.06 6.94 9.61
N MET A 17 1.04 7.32 8.83
CA MET A 17 1.10 8.51 7.98
C MET A 17 1.47 9.76 8.78
N GLN A 18 0.80 9.93 9.91
CA GLN A 18 1.01 11.09 10.77
C GLN A 18 2.42 11.12 11.35
N GLU A 19 2.91 10.00 11.84
CA GLU A 19 4.25 9.92 12.43
C GLU A 19 5.35 10.12 11.37
N CYS A 20 5.20 9.53 10.19
CA CYS A 20 6.17 9.70 9.11
C CYS A 20 6.21 11.15 8.61
N THR A 21 5.06 11.80 8.51
CA THR A 21 4.99 13.21 8.12
C THR A 21 5.65 14.09 9.17
N ARG A 22 5.39 13.80 10.44
CA ARG A 22 6.01 14.56 11.54
C ARG A 22 7.53 14.43 11.53
N ALA A 23 8.03 13.24 11.14
CA ALA A 23 9.48 13.01 11.06
C ALA A 23 10.13 13.69 9.84
N GLY A 24 9.36 14.37 9.00
CA GLY A 24 9.89 15.13 7.88
C GLY A 24 9.95 14.39 6.56
N HIS A 25 9.32 13.22 6.46
CA HIS A 25 9.28 12.46 5.21
C HIS A 25 8.16 12.94 4.29
N GLU A 26 8.36 12.79 2.98
CA GLU A 26 7.28 12.93 2.02
C GLU A 26 6.49 11.62 2.02
N VAL A 27 5.19 11.68 2.35
CA VAL A 27 4.37 10.49 2.53
C VAL A 27 3.17 10.54 1.58
N ILE A 28 2.98 9.47 0.82
CA ILE A 28 1.81 9.30 -0.05
C ILE A 28 0.99 8.15 0.51
N GLY A 29 -0.23 8.46 0.94
CA GLY A 29 -1.17 7.46 1.46
C GLY A 29 -2.03 6.89 0.36
N LEU A 30 -2.15 5.57 0.33
CA LEU A 30 -2.93 4.84 -0.66
C LEU A 30 -4.09 4.14 0.01
N ALA A 31 -5.28 4.25 -0.57
CA ALA A 31 -6.49 3.59 -0.08
C ALA A 31 -7.35 3.17 -1.26
N PHE A 32 -8.12 2.09 -1.11
CA PHE A 32 -9.10 1.68 -2.11
C PHE A 32 -10.49 2.23 -1.79
N SER A 33 -10.90 2.09 -0.53
CA SER A 33 -12.15 2.64 -0.02
C SER A 33 -11.85 3.75 0.99
N ARG A 34 -12.87 4.55 1.31
CA ARG A 34 -12.72 5.68 2.24
C ARG A 34 -11.59 6.64 1.83
N VAL A 35 -11.45 6.82 0.51
CA VAL A 35 -10.49 7.76 -0.05
C VAL A 35 -10.99 9.18 0.20
N SER A 36 -10.24 9.97 0.94
CA SER A 36 -10.59 11.35 1.25
C SER A 36 -9.32 12.18 1.43
N GLY A 37 -9.46 13.49 1.29
CA GLY A 37 -8.33 14.39 1.45
C GLY A 37 -7.22 14.11 0.46
N ALA A 38 -6.01 13.97 0.95
CA ALA A 38 -4.81 13.78 0.12
C ALA A 38 -4.53 12.32 -0.24
N LEU A 39 -5.39 11.38 0.17
CA LEU A 39 -5.18 9.96 -0.14
C LEU A 39 -5.36 9.69 -1.63
N VAL A 40 -4.53 8.80 -2.16
CA VAL A 40 -4.59 8.38 -3.56
C VAL A 40 -5.27 7.02 -3.63
N LYS A 41 -6.20 6.86 -4.56
CA LYS A 41 -6.91 5.60 -4.74
C LYS A 41 -6.01 4.59 -5.46
N LEU A 42 -5.88 3.40 -4.88
CA LEU A 42 -5.17 2.28 -5.49
C LEU A 42 -5.87 0.98 -5.13
N ASP A 43 -6.20 0.20 -6.15
CA ASP A 43 -6.70 -1.16 -6.00
C ASP A 43 -5.51 -2.12 -5.95
N LEU A 44 -5.25 -2.72 -4.79
CA LEU A 44 -4.13 -3.64 -4.61
C LEU A 44 -4.35 -5.02 -5.26
N THR A 45 -5.51 -5.25 -5.85
CA THR A 45 -5.74 -6.44 -6.69
C THR A 45 -5.41 -6.20 -8.16
N ASP A 46 -5.04 -4.98 -8.52
CA ASP A 46 -4.68 -4.58 -9.89
C ASP A 46 -3.17 -4.44 -10.00
N ALA A 47 -2.52 -5.45 -10.55
CA ALA A 47 -1.05 -5.48 -10.67
C ALA A 47 -0.52 -4.33 -11.54
N LYS A 48 -1.21 -3.99 -12.63
CA LYS A 48 -0.78 -2.88 -13.50
C LYS A 48 -0.84 -1.55 -12.77
N ALA A 49 -1.87 -1.34 -11.96
CA ALA A 49 -2.02 -0.13 -11.18
C ALA A 49 -0.89 -0.01 -10.14
N ILE A 50 -0.53 -1.10 -9.48
CA ILE A 50 0.57 -1.13 -8.52
C ILE A 50 1.88 -0.77 -9.20
N HIS A 51 2.23 -1.47 -10.29
CA HIS A 51 3.48 -1.23 -11.00
C HIS A 51 3.54 0.21 -11.55
N GLY A 52 2.44 0.70 -12.13
CA GLY A 52 2.37 2.04 -12.67
C GLY A 52 2.59 3.12 -11.63
N LEU A 53 1.96 2.97 -10.46
CA LEU A 53 2.10 3.93 -9.37
C LEU A 53 3.53 3.94 -8.83
N ILE A 54 4.11 2.77 -8.57
CA ILE A 54 5.45 2.67 -8.02
C ILE A 54 6.50 3.20 -9.01
N GLN A 55 6.34 2.91 -10.30
CA GLN A 55 7.22 3.46 -11.32
C GLN A 55 7.13 4.99 -11.41
N ARG A 56 5.92 5.54 -11.29
CA ARG A 56 5.72 6.97 -11.34
C ARG A 56 6.28 7.68 -10.12
N GLU A 57 6.00 7.15 -8.93
CA GLU A 57 6.36 7.82 -7.68
C GLU A 57 7.79 7.56 -7.23
N ARG A 58 8.37 6.44 -7.61
CA ARG A 58 9.73 6.04 -7.24
C ARG A 58 10.03 6.24 -5.76
N PRO A 59 9.27 5.56 -4.87
CA PRO A 59 9.48 5.73 -3.44
C PRO A 59 10.78 5.11 -2.97
N ASP A 60 11.25 5.56 -1.82
CA ASP A 60 12.36 4.92 -1.13
C ASP A 60 11.89 3.70 -0.33
N VAL A 61 10.69 3.80 0.25
CA VAL A 61 10.12 2.75 1.09
C VAL A 61 8.62 2.63 0.81
N VAL A 62 8.13 1.41 0.74
CA VAL A 62 6.70 1.10 0.69
C VAL A 62 6.33 0.37 1.98
N ILE A 63 5.36 0.92 2.72
CA ILE A 63 4.84 0.31 3.95
C ILE A 63 3.47 -0.27 3.64
N ASN A 64 3.36 -1.60 3.67
CA ASN A 64 2.12 -2.29 3.31
C ASN A 64 1.31 -2.63 4.56
N LEU A 65 0.28 -1.85 4.82
CA LEU A 65 -0.63 -2.03 5.96
C LEU A 65 -2.01 -2.51 5.53
N ALA A 66 -2.23 -2.73 4.24
CA ALA A 66 -3.50 -3.20 3.72
C ALA A 66 -3.60 -4.72 3.88
N ALA A 67 -4.63 -5.18 4.57
CA ALA A 67 -4.92 -6.60 4.71
C ALA A 67 -6.37 -6.76 5.16
N GLU A 68 -6.99 -7.89 4.80
CA GLU A 68 -8.31 -8.25 5.30
C GLU A 68 -8.14 -9.27 6.43
N ARG A 69 -8.59 -8.91 7.63
CA ARG A 69 -8.41 -9.73 8.83
C ARG A 69 -9.72 -10.10 9.49
N ARG A 70 -10.85 -9.59 9.01
CA ARG A 70 -12.16 -9.91 9.59
C ARG A 70 -12.56 -11.34 9.22
N PRO A 71 -12.82 -12.22 10.22
CA PRO A 71 -13.08 -13.64 9.97
C PRO A 71 -14.27 -13.89 9.04
N ASP A 72 -15.34 -13.09 9.18
CA ASP A 72 -16.53 -13.24 8.34
C ASP A 72 -16.26 -12.94 6.86
N VAL A 73 -15.38 -11.97 6.58
CA VAL A 73 -14.99 -11.63 5.22
C VAL A 73 -14.06 -12.71 4.66
N VAL A 74 -13.12 -13.19 5.47
CA VAL A 74 -12.21 -14.28 5.07
C VAL A 74 -12.98 -15.53 4.67
N GLU A 75 -14.03 -15.89 5.42
CA GLU A 75 -14.86 -17.05 5.11
C GLU A 75 -15.71 -16.85 3.88
N ARG A 76 -16.27 -15.64 3.65
CA ARG A 76 -17.18 -15.38 2.53
C ARG A 76 -16.48 -15.29 1.19
N ASP A 77 -15.27 -14.73 1.15
CA ASP A 77 -14.58 -14.47 -0.11
C ASP A 77 -13.09 -14.78 0.01
N PRO A 78 -12.73 -16.07 0.11
CA PRO A 78 -11.32 -16.44 0.28
C PRO A 78 -10.45 -16.08 -0.92
N VAL A 79 -11.02 -16.00 -2.12
CA VAL A 79 -10.24 -15.63 -3.32
C VAL A 79 -9.83 -14.16 -3.27
N ALA A 80 -10.76 -13.26 -2.94
CA ALA A 80 -10.44 -11.84 -2.83
C ALA A 80 -9.47 -11.57 -1.69
N VAL A 81 -9.62 -12.27 -0.57
CA VAL A 81 -8.73 -12.16 0.59
C VAL A 81 -7.33 -12.62 0.21
N LYS A 82 -7.19 -13.71 -0.54
CA LYS A 82 -5.89 -14.19 -1.01
C LYS A 82 -5.22 -13.13 -1.90
N LYS A 83 -5.96 -12.53 -2.81
CA LYS A 83 -5.41 -11.47 -3.68
C LYS A 83 -4.85 -10.30 -2.87
N LEU A 84 -5.55 -9.90 -1.83
CA LEU A 84 -5.12 -8.78 -0.99
C LEU A 84 -4.00 -9.17 -0.03
N ASN A 85 -4.11 -10.32 0.64
CA ASN A 85 -3.20 -10.70 1.73
C ASN A 85 -1.96 -11.45 1.26
N VAL A 86 -2.01 -12.11 0.09
CA VAL A 86 -0.91 -12.93 -0.42
C VAL A 86 -0.36 -12.39 -1.73
N ASP A 87 -1.22 -12.16 -2.72
CA ASP A 87 -0.77 -11.77 -4.06
C ASP A 87 -0.27 -10.32 -4.08
N ALA A 88 -0.96 -9.39 -3.42
CA ALA A 88 -0.58 -7.99 -3.43
C ALA A 88 0.81 -7.74 -2.82
N PRO A 89 1.17 -8.34 -1.66
CA PRO A 89 2.54 -8.19 -1.15
C PRO A 89 3.60 -8.67 -2.12
N ALA A 90 3.36 -9.77 -2.85
CA ALA A 90 4.29 -10.28 -3.84
C ALA A 90 4.45 -9.30 -5.01
N ILE A 91 3.34 -8.73 -5.49
CA ILE A 91 3.36 -7.75 -6.58
C ILE A 91 4.07 -6.47 -6.14
N LEU A 92 3.81 -6.01 -4.92
CA LEU A 92 4.51 -4.85 -4.35
C LEU A 92 6.01 -5.09 -4.28
N ALA A 93 6.42 -6.28 -3.85
CA ALA A 93 7.84 -6.65 -3.78
C ALA A 93 8.49 -6.63 -5.16
N GLN A 94 7.82 -7.18 -6.17
CA GLN A 94 8.31 -7.17 -7.55
C GLN A 94 8.45 -5.75 -8.08
N ALA A 95 7.45 -4.90 -7.82
CA ALA A 95 7.47 -3.52 -8.28
C ALA A 95 8.59 -2.71 -7.61
N CYS A 96 8.81 -2.92 -6.33
CA CYS A 96 9.89 -2.26 -5.59
C CYS A 96 11.27 -2.71 -6.12
N ALA A 97 11.43 -4.00 -6.38
CA ALA A 97 12.68 -4.55 -6.89
C ALA A 97 13.00 -4.09 -8.31
N ALA A 98 11.97 -3.74 -9.08
CA ALA A 98 12.14 -3.28 -10.46
C ALA A 98 12.63 -1.83 -10.57
N LEU A 99 12.62 -1.09 -9.47
CA LEU A 99 13.16 0.28 -9.46
C LEU A 99 14.69 0.26 -9.39
N ASP A 100 15.32 1.31 -9.88
CA ASP A 100 16.78 1.51 -9.78
C ASP A 100 17.03 2.92 -9.22
N PRO A 101 17.46 3.04 -7.96
CA PRO A 101 17.66 1.97 -6.97
C PRO A 101 16.33 1.35 -6.51
N PRO A 102 16.36 0.09 -6.04
CA PRO A 102 15.13 -0.55 -5.56
C PRO A 102 14.61 0.09 -4.28
N ALA A 103 13.29 0.03 -4.11
CA ALA A 103 12.64 0.49 -2.89
C ALA A 103 12.61 -0.64 -1.85
N TYR A 104 12.61 -0.26 -0.59
CA TYR A 104 12.40 -1.22 0.50
C TYR A 104 10.91 -1.44 0.69
N LEU A 105 10.54 -2.68 0.99
CA LEU A 105 9.15 -3.04 1.33
C LEU A 105 9.10 -3.52 2.78
N LEU A 106 8.24 -2.88 3.55
CA LEU A 106 7.98 -3.24 4.95
C LEU A 106 6.57 -3.81 5.12
#